data_89e96b6d5843630a5215e0e1dd346315
#
_entry.id   89e96b6d5843630a5215e0e1dd346315
#
_cell.length_a   1.000
_cell.length_b   1.000
_cell.length_c   1.000
_cell.angle_alpha   90.00
_cell.angle_beta   90.00
_cell.angle_gamma   90.00
#
_symmetry.space_group_name_H-M   'P 1'
#
loop_
_entity.id
_entity.type
_entity.pdbx_description
1 polymer ?
#
loop_
_entity_poly.entity_id
_entity_poly.type
_entity_poly.pdbx_seq_one_letter_code
_entity_poly.pdbx_strand_id
1 'polypeptide(L)'
;TQGKTTTNAEGEFSVRFEAIPDLSVPKEDLPLFDVSVEADVSDINGETHNAQTSVSVGYKALLVATGLADEVNGTEDLKFTLETTNLNGQREPASGTLSIHRIKIPENFLFSRKWQKPDLFTMTRSEFKKLFPNEIYDNEDDISTWEKGESVLSRSFATPADSLIGVPAKAVPGLYLLEINTKDSYGEEVVYKKYFTLYLPGSTKNPSHTSLMTTLLKKQAEPGESV
;
A
#
# COMPACT_ATOMS: atom_id res chain seq x y z
N THR A 1 -16.35 21.68 17.96
CA THR A 1 -17.50 21.39 18.88
C THR A 1 -16.97 21.39 20.30
N GLN A 2 -17.72 21.96 21.24
CA GLN A 2 -17.37 21.97 22.67
C GLN A 2 -18.57 21.42 23.44
N GLY A 3 -18.29 20.71 24.54
CA GLY A 3 -19.31 20.15 25.42
C GLY A 3 -18.80 20.06 26.86
N LYS A 4 -19.70 19.81 27.79
CA LYS A 4 -19.37 19.51 29.20
C LYS A 4 -20.03 18.22 29.60
N THR A 5 -19.31 17.42 30.37
CA THR A 5 -19.81 16.19 30.99
C THR A 5 -19.24 16.04 32.39
N THR A 6 -19.75 15.11 33.15
CA THR A 6 -19.22 14.74 34.49
C THR A 6 -18.75 13.32 34.46
N THR A 7 -17.72 13.03 35.28
CA THR A 7 -17.24 11.66 35.47
C THR A 7 -18.23 10.84 36.29
N ASN A 8 -18.27 9.54 36.08
CA ASN A 8 -18.96 8.57 36.95
C ASN A 8 -18.20 8.33 38.25
N ALA A 9 -18.66 7.39 39.07
CA ALA A 9 -18.05 7.06 40.37
C ALA A 9 -16.63 6.45 40.21
N GLU A 10 -16.34 5.86 39.05
CA GLU A 10 -15.05 5.27 38.68
C GLU A 10 -14.08 6.30 38.06
N GLY A 11 -14.52 7.56 37.88
CA GLY A 11 -13.71 8.61 37.30
C GLY A 11 -13.73 8.62 35.77
N GLU A 12 -14.62 7.86 35.12
CA GLU A 12 -14.72 7.74 33.68
C GLU A 12 -15.79 8.67 33.09
N PHE A 13 -15.56 9.14 31.90
CA PHE A 13 -16.56 9.85 31.08
C PHE A 13 -16.46 9.42 29.61
N SER A 14 -17.55 9.58 28.89
CA SER A 14 -17.59 9.32 27.45
C SER A 14 -18.03 10.56 26.69
N VAL A 15 -17.38 10.79 25.57
CA VAL A 15 -17.72 11.87 24.63
C VAL A 15 -18.19 11.25 23.32
N ARG A 16 -19.34 11.72 22.81
CA ARG A 16 -19.84 11.36 21.49
C ARG A 16 -19.83 12.59 20.61
N PHE A 17 -19.27 12.48 19.44
CA PHE A 17 -19.27 13.53 18.44
C PHE A 17 -19.50 12.92 17.06
N GLU A 18 -20.00 13.72 16.13
CA GLU A 18 -20.08 13.39 14.74
C GLU A 18 -18.84 13.90 14.03
N ALA A 19 -18.09 12.99 13.40
CA ALA A 19 -16.93 13.34 12.62
C ALA A 19 -17.39 13.82 11.25
N ILE A 20 -17.37 15.14 11.03
CA ILE A 20 -17.73 15.76 9.76
C ILE A 20 -16.47 15.86 8.91
N PRO A 21 -16.44 15.23 7.71
CA PRO A 21 -15.29 15.33 6.82
C PRO A 21 -15.15 16.74 6.24
N ASP A 22 -13.93 17.11 5.87
CA ASP A 22 -13.70 18.32 5.08
C ASP A 22 -14.19 18.09 3.64
N LEU A 23 -15.32 18.68 3.29
CA LEU A 23 -15.96 18.55 1.98
C LEU A 23 -15.18 19.23 0.85
N SER A 24 -14.12 19.99 1.15
CA SER A 24 -13.22 20.55 0.13
C SER A 24 -12.27 19.50 -0.44
N VAL A 25 -12.08 18.37 0.26
CA VAL A 25 -11.25 17.25 -0.21
C VAL A 25 -12.15 16.23 -0.92
N PRO A 26 -11.86 15.89 -2.20
CA PRO A 26 -12.65 14.92 -2.95
C PRO A 26 -12.70 13.55 -2.28
N LYS A 27 -13.88 12.94 -2.23
CA LYS A 27 -14.07 11.59 -1.66
C LYS A 27 -13.28 10.52 -2.41
N GLU A 28 -13.08 10.73 -3.71
CA GLU A 28 -12.35 9.82 -4.62
C GLU A 28 -10.88 9.64 -4.20
N ASP A 29 -10.30 10.64 -3.53
CA ASP A 29 -8.94 10.58 -3.00
C ASP A 29 -8.83 9.73 -1.72
N LEU A 30 -9.98 9.26 -1.20
CA LEU A 30 -10.09 8.45 0.03
C LEU A 30 -9.32 9.09 1.21
N PRO A 31 -9.56 10.37 1.51
CA PRO A 31 -8.81 11.08 2.54
C PRO A 31 -9.05 10.47 3.92
N LEU A 32 -8.01 10.55 4.75
CA LEU A 32 -8.08 10.31 6.19
C LEU A 32 -8.13 11.65 6.92
N PHE A 33 -8.98 11.73 7.94
CA PHE A 33 -9.12 12.91 8.77
C PHE A 33 -8.78 12.55 10.22
N ASP A 34 -7.88 13.30 10.83
CA ASP A 34 -7.56 13.14 12.24
C ASP A 34 -8.35 14.17 13.07
N VAL A 35 -9.24 13.65 13.90
CA VAL A 35 -10.05 14.45 14.82
C VAL A 35 -9.37 14.44 16.18
N SER A 36 -8.88 15.61 16.59
CA SER A 36 -8.31 15.79 17.93
C SER A 36 -9.41 16.01 18.96
N VAL A 37 -9.33 15.28 20.06
CA VAL A 37 -10.21 15.43 21.22
C VAL A 37 -9.37 15.87 22.41
N GLU A 38 -9.66 17.05 22.93
CA GLU A 38 -9.03 17.61 24.13
C GLU A 38 -10.03 17.61 25.27
N ALA A 39 -9.59 17.21 26.44
CA ALA A 39 -10.41 17.16 27.63
C ALA A 39 -9.69 17.82 28.81
N ASP A 40 -10.36 18.80 29.43
CA ASP A 40 -9.95 19.43 30.67
C ASP A 40 -10.84 18.92 31.81
N VAL A 41 -10.24 18.30 32.79
CA VAL A 41 -10.94 17.79 33.97
C VAL A 41 -10.51 18.59 35.20
N SER A 42 -11.47 19.27 35.82
CA SER A 42 -11.23 20.01 37.06
C SER A 42 -11.83 19.25 38.25
N ASP A 43 -11.03 19.08 39.27
CA ASP A 43 -11.47 18.46 40.53
C ASP A 43 -12.23 19.47 41.42
N ILE A 44 -12.70 18.99 42.59
CA ILE A 44 -13.43 19.83 43.57
C ILE A 44 -12.56 20.91 44.23
N ASN A 45 -11.23 20.80 44.14
CA ASN A 45 -10.28 21.76 44.68
C ASN A 45 -9.89 22.82 43.61
N GLY A 46 -10.39 22.68 42.36
CA GLY A 46 -10.09 23.56 41.26
C GLY A 46 -8.80 23.22 40.52
N GLU A 47 -8.16 22.08 40.79
CA GLU A 47 -7.04 21.61 40.02
C GLU A 47 -7.53 21.06 38.68
N THR A 48 -6.86 21.47 37.58
CA THR A 48 -7.25 21.08 36.23
C THR A 48 -6.17 20.21 35.59
N HIS A 49 -6.58 19.06 35.11
CA HIS A 49 -5.76 18.14 34.32
C HIS A 49 -6.23 18.14 32.87
N ASN A 50 -5.29 18.20 31.95
CA ASN A 50 -5.55 18.17 30.51
C ASN A 50 -5.12 16.81 29.92
N ALA A 51 -5.93 16.29 29.02
CA ALA A 51 -5.59 15.13 28.20
C ALA A 51 -6.04 15.35 26.76
N GLN A 52 -5.25 14.86 25.83
CA GLN A 52 -5.55 14.92 24.40
C GLN A 52 -5.43 13.53 23.78
N THR A 53 -6.34 13.23 22.88
CA THR A 53 -6.28 12.03 22.03
C THR A 53 -6.72 12.38 20.61
N SER A 54 -6.38 11.56 19.63
CA SER A 54 -6.85 11.71 18.26
C SER A 54 -7.53 10.44 17.77
N VAL A 55 -8.51 10.61 16.90
CA VAL A 55 -9.23 9.52 16.25
C VAL A 55 -9.17 9.76 14.75
N SER A 56 -8.62 8.78 14.02
CA SER A 56 -8.60 8.81 12.56
C SER A 56 -9.92 8.27 12.02
N VAL A 57 -10.52 9.02 11.10
CA VAL A 57 -11.76 8.68 10.42
C VAL A 57 -11.58 8.79 8.91
N GLY A 58 -12.32 8.01 8.15
CA GLY A 58 -12.20 8.01 6.69
C GLY A 58 -13.42 7.36 6.03
N TYR A 59 -13.46 7.41 4.71
CA TYR A 59 -14.53 6.79 3.94
C TYR A 59 -14.44 5.26 3.87
N LYS A 60 -13.29 4.69 4.20
CA LYS A 60 -13.08 3.24 4.37
C LYS A 60 -12.53 2.99 5.77
N ALA A 61 -13.12 2.06 6.46
CA ALA A 61 -12.79 1.78 7.85
C ALA A 61 -11.71 0.71 8.04
N LEU A 62 -11.27 0.07 6.96
CA LEU A 62 -10.31 -1.03 6.97
C LEU A 62 -9.05 -0.66 6.20
N LEU A 63 -7.90 -0.90 6.82
CA LEU A 63 -6.58 -0.85 6.21
C LEU A 63 -6.04 -2.27 6.03
N VAL A 64 -5.41 -2.50 4.88
CA VAL A 64 -4.70 -3.75 4.57
C VAL A 64 -3.22 -3.45 4.47
N ALA A 65 -2.41 -4.20 5.17
CA ALA A 65 -0.96 -4.12 5.14
C ALA A 65 -0.34 -5.49 4.88
N THR A 66 0.80 -5.51 4.20
CA THR A 66 1.54 -6.74 3.96
C THR A 66 3.02 -6.54 4.24
N GLY A 67 3.67 -7.59 4.79
CA GLY A 67 5.12 -7.64 4.94
C GLY A 67 5.86 -8.08 3.66
N LEU A 68 5.20 -8.01 2.50
CA LEU A 68 5.81 -8.34 1.22
C LEU A 68 6.88 -7.31 0.86
N ALA A 69 8.10 -7.75 0.59
CA ALA A 69 9.19 -6.88 0.12
C ALA A 69 8.98 -6.48 -1.34
N ASP A 70 9.57 -5.35 -1.75
CA ASP A 70 9.50 -4.87 -3.14
C ASP A 70 10.35 -5.73 -4.09
N GLU A 71 11.40 -6.36 -3.54
CA GLU A 71 12.26 -7.30 -4.23
C GLU A 71 12.31 -8.63 -3.46
N VAL A 72 12.02 -9.72 -4.15
CA VAL A 72 11.90 -11.06 -3.56
C VAL A 72 12.86 -12.01 -4.26
N ASN A 73 13.64 -12.75 -3.46
CA ASN A 73 14.46 -13.84 -3.95
C ASN A 73 13.56 -15.06 -4.26
N GLY A 74 13.53 -15.47 -5.53
CA GLY A 74 12.69 -16.58 -6.01
C GLY A 74 13.29 -17.98 -5.82
N THR A 75 14.42 -18.12 -5.12
CA THR A 75 15.01 -19.44 -4.83
C THR A 75 14.24 -20.21 -3.74
N GLU A 76 13.47 -19.49 -2.94
CA GLU A 76 12.69 -20.06 -1.84
C GLU A 76 11.20 -19.76 -1.99
N ASP A 77 10.36 -20.45 -1.23
CA ASP A 77 8.94 -20.12 -1.15
C ASP A 77 8.76 -18.69 -0.65
N LEU A 78 7.98 -17.90 -1.40
CA LEU A 78 7.61 -16.58 -0.97
C LEU A 78 6.68 -16.67 0.24
N LYS A 79 7.06 -15.99 1.32
CA LYS A 79 6.23 -15.87 2.53
C LYS A 79 6.13 -14.41 2.94
N PHE A 80 4.92 -13.95 3.24
CA PHE A 80 4.69 -12.60 3.73
C PHE A 80 3.52 -12.55 4.69
N THR A 81 3.54 -11.57 5.58
CA THR A 81 2.43 -11.31 6.51
C THR A 81 1.32 -10.54 5.83
N LEU A 82 0.08 -10.83 6.23
CA LEU A 82 -1.11 -10.10 5.89
C LEU A 82 -1.78 -9.62 7.18
N GLU A 83 -1.96 -8.33 7.30
CA GLU A 83 -2.61 -7.70 8.44
C GLU A 83 -3.76 -6.81 7.98
N THR A 84 -4.84 -6.84 8.76
CA THR A 84 -6.00 -5.97 8.58
C THR A 84 -6.28 -5.23 9.88
N THR A 85 -6.37 -3.91 9.80
CA THR A 85 -6.58 -3.03 10.94
C THR A 85 -7.66 -2.01 10.63
N ASN A 86 -8.29 -1.47 11.67
CA ASN A 86 -9.07 -0.25 11.51
C ASN A 86 -8.13 0.97 11.37
N LEU A 87 -8.70 2.16 11.15
CA LEU A 87 -7.94 3.40 10.96
C LEU A 87 -7.13 3.83 12.19
N ASN A 88 -7.42 3.26 13.36
CA ASN A 88 -6.72 3.54 14.62
C ASN A 88 -5.70 2.45 14.98
N GLY A 89 -5.35 1.57 14.03
CA GLY A 89 -4.32 0.56 14.20
C GLY A 89 -4.74 -0.68 15.00
N GLN A 90 -6.00 -0.80 15.38
CA GLN A 90 -6.51 -1.99 16.04
C GLN A 90 -6.80 -3.08 15.00
N ARG A 91 -6.52 -4.33 15.32
CA ARG A 91 -6.79 -5.47 14.43
C ARG A 91 -8.29 -5.57 14.15
N GLU A 92 -8.62 -5.61 12.87
CA GLU A 92 -9.98 -5.75 12.35
C GLU A 92 -10.05 -7.02 11.50
N PRO A 93 -10.83 -8.05 11.88
CA PRO A 93 -11.00 -9.24 11.06
C PRO A 93 -11.61 -8.90 9.71
N ALA A 94 -11.04 -9.46 8.65
CA ALA A 94 -11.56 -9.27 7.29
C ALA A 94 -11.46 -10.57 6.50
N SER A 95 -12.32 -10.72 5.51
CA SER A 95 -12.29 -11.83 4.56
C SER A 95 -12.44 -11.32 3.14
N GLY A 96 -11.82 -12.03 2.20
CA GLY A 96 -11.85 -11.61 0.82
C GLY A 96 -11.07 -12.54 -0.10
N THR A 97 -10.58 -12.00 -1.20
CA THR A 97 -9.78 -12.71 -2.19
C THR A 97 -8.40 -12.11 -2.30
N LEU A 98 -7.41 -12.97 -2.43
CA LEU A 98 -6.02 -12.62 -2.66
C LEU A 98 -5.57 -13.26 -3.97
N SER A 99 -4.96 -12.47 -4.85
CA SER A 99 -4.39 -12.96 -6.11
C SER A 99 -3.01 -12.39 -6.36
N ILE A 100 -2.16 -13.17 -7.01
CA ILE A 100 -0.85 -12.74 -7.51
C ILE A 100 -0.81 -13.02 -8.99
N HIS A 101 -0.56 -11.97 -9.77
CA HIS A 101 -0.45 -12.02 -11.21
C HIS A 101 0.95 -11.61 -11.66
N ARG A 102 1.50 -12.33 -12.62
CA ARG A 102 2.67 -11.84 -13.34
C ARG A 102 2.24 -10.69 -14.25
N ILE A 103 3.04 -9.62 -14.30
CA ILE A 103 2.77 -8.47 -15.18
C ILE A 103 3.54 -8.66 -16.49
N LYS A 104 2.90 -8.39 -17.61
CA LYS A 104 3.54 -8.36 -18.91
C LYS A 104 4.34 -7.07 -19.06
N ILE A 105 5.64 -7.19 -18.90
CA ILE A 105 6.57 -6.07 -19.08
C ILE A 105 6.65 -5.73 -20.57
N PRO A 106 6.60 -4.45 -20.98
CA PRO A 106 6.83 -4.05 -22.35
C PRO A 106 8.16 -4.57 -22.89
N GLU A 107 8.18 -5.00 -24.14
CA GLU A 107 9.39 -5.59 -24.77
C GLU A 107 10.52 -4.58 -24.88
N ASN A 108 10.20 -3.32 -25.13
CA ASN A 108 11.17 -2.26 -25.24
C ASN A 108 11.48 -1.67 -23.87
N PHE A 109 12.77 -1.63 -23.55
CA PHE A 109 13.24 -0.86 -22.42
C PHE A 109 12.91 0.63 -22.62
N LEU A 110 12.34 1.26 -21.58
CA LEU A 110 12.01 2.68 -21.59
C LEU A 110 12.97 3.46 -20.70
N PHE A 111 13.49 4.57 -21.21
CA PHE A 111 14.25 5.51 -20.39
C PHE A 111 13.33 6.31 -19.48
N SER A 112 13.77 6.57 -18.26
CA SER A 112 13.05 7.47 -17.37
C SER A 112 12.91 8.86 -18.00
N ARG A 113 11.71 9.41 -17.93
CA ARG A 113 11.42 10.75 -18.47
C ARG A 113 12.27 11.80 -17.75
N LYS A 114 12.96 12.64 -18.52
CA LYS A 114 13.85 13.70 -17.99
C LYS A 114 13.13 15.02 -17.77
N TRP A 115 11.96 15.22 -18.36
CA TRP A 115 11.11 16.40 -18.26
C TRP A 115 9.64 16.00 -18.14
N GLN A 116 8.81 16.92 -17.75
CA GLN A 116 7.38 16.69 -17.59
C GLN A 116 6.72 16.31 -18.91
N LYS A 117 5.65 15.53 -18.83
CA LYS A 117 4.81 15.19 -19.97
C LYS A 117 4.30 16.51 -20.61
N PRO A 118 4.38 16.64 -21.94
CA PRO A 118 3.86 17.82 -22.61
C PRO A 118 2.34 17.86 -22.57
N ASP A 119 1.76 19.06 -22.43
CA ASP A 119 0.31 19.24 -22.45
C ASP A 119 -0.27 18.96 -23.84
N LEU A 120 0.51 19.19 -24.91
CA LEU A 120 0.13 18.96 -26.28
C LEU A 120 1.20 18.12 -27.00
N PHE A 121 0.75 17.07 -27.67
CA PHE A 121 1.60 16.25 -28.51
C PHE A 121 1.71 16.84 -29.90
N THR A 122 2.93 17.07 -30.40
CA THR A 122 3.22 17.64 -31.71
C THR A 122 3.33 16.58 -32.83
N MET A 123 3.37 15.30 -32.42
CA MET A 123 3.41 14.15 -33.36
C MET A 123 2.56 13.00 -32.81
N THR A 124 2.17 12.09 -33.68
CA THR A 124 1.45 10.88 -33.27
C THR A 124 2.36 9.90 -32.48
N ARG A 125 1.75 9.03 -31.66
CA ARG A 125 2.49 7.98 -30.94
C ARG A 125 3.31 7.11 -31.90
N SER A 126 2.77 6.76 -33.07
CA SER A 126 3.45 5.93 -34.08
C SER A 126 4.69 6.61 -34.64
N GLU A 127 4.61 7.89 -34.96
CA GLU A 127 5.75 8.69 -35.45
C GLU A 127 6.81 8.84 -34.35
N PHE A 128 6.38 9.16 -33.13
CA PHE A 128 7.28 9.29 -32.00
C PHE A 128 8.07 8.00 -31.74
N LYS A 129 7.39 6.86 -31.66
CA LYS A 129 8.04 5.56 -31.39
C LYS A 129 8.98 5.10 -32.50
N LYS A 130 8.79 5.53 -33.76
CA LYS A 130 9.75 5.29 -34.85
C LYS A 130 11.06 6.06 -34.63
N LEU A 131 10.96 7.30 -34.16
CA LEU A 131 12.12 8.17 -33.96
C LEU A 131 12.81 7.91 -32.61
N PHE A 132 12.00 7.63 -31.57
CA PHE A 132 12.41 7.49 -30.20
C PHE A 132 11.85 6.21 -29.55
N PRO A 133 12.31 5.02 -29.98
CA PRO A 133 11.69 3.74 -29.59
C PRO A 133 11.77 3.46 -28.08
N ASN A 134 12.73 4.05 -27.38
CA ASN A 134 12.97 3.84 -25.95
C ASN A 134 12.48 5.01 -25.08
N GLU A 135 11.94 6.06 -25.69
CA GLU A 135 11.40 7.19 -24.94
C GLU A 135 9.91 7.00 -24.64
N ILE A 136 9.48 7.59 -23.53
CA ILE A 136 8.10 7.56 -23.06
C ILE A 136 7.30 8.63 -23.81
N TYR A 137 6.26 8.21 -24.55
CA TYR A 137 5.35 9.14 -25.22
C TYR A 137 4.30 9.70 -24.28
N ASP A 138 3.59 8.84 -23.59
CA ASP A 138 2.47 9.19 -22.72
C ASP A 138 2.65 8.61 -21.31
N ASN A 139 2.10 7.45 -21.04
CA ASN A 139 2.09 6.77 -19.75
C ASN A 139 2.57 5.32 -19.82
N GLU A 140 3.40 5.02 -20.82
CA GLU A 140 3.90 3.65 -21.02
C GLU A 140 4.80 3.14 -19.87
N ASP A 141 5.28 4.03 -19.02
CA ASP A 141 6.04 3.73 -17.79
C ASP A 141 5.16 3.51 -16.56
N ASP A 142 3.87 3.80 -16.66
CA ASP A 142 2.93 3.54 -15.58
C ASP A 142 2.59 2.05 -15.50
N ILE A 143 3.19 1.38 -14.52
CA ILE A 143 3.03 -0.05 -14.24
C ILE A 143 1.55 -0.43 -14.06
N SER A 144 0.72 0.48 -13.57
CA SER A 144 -0.70 0.23 -13.32
C SER A 144 -1.51 0.01 -14.61
N THR A 145 -0.98 0.47 -15.74
CA THR A 145 -1.60 0.32 -17.07
C THR A 145 -1.18 -0.96 -17.79
N TRP A 146 -0.20 -1.70 -17.24
CA TRP A 146 0.32 -2.89 -17.90
C TRP A 146 -0.60 -4.09 -17.74
N GLU A 147 -0.60 -4.94 -18.76
CA GLU A 147 -1.48 -6.10 -18.82
C GLU A 147 -1.11 -7.14 -17.75
N LYS A 148 -2.13 -7.61 -17.02
CA LYS A 148 -2.00 -8.78 -16.15
C LYS A 148 -1.82 -10.03 -17.00
N GLY A 149 -0.76 -10.78 -16.73
CA GLY A 149 -0.47 -12.06 -17.35
C GLY A 149 -1.01 -13.23 -16.54
N GLU A 150 -0.19 -14.28 -16.42
CA GLU A 150 -0.54 -15.51 -15.72
C GLU A 150 -0.84 -15.27 -14.23
N SER A 151 -1.91 -15.91 -13.73
CA SER A 151 -2.22 -15.96 -12.30
C SER A 151 -1.37 -17.04 -11.62
N VAL A 152 -0.52 -16.62 -10.70
CA VAL A 152 0.35 -17.51 -9.91
C VAL A 152 -0.35 -18.04 -8.67
N LEU A 153 -1.20 -17.19 -8.08
CA LEU A 153 -1.98 -17.52 -6.90
C LEU A 153 -3.34 -16.86 -7.00
N SER A 154 -4.39 -17.59 -6.64
CA SER A 154 -5.72 -17.04 -6.40
C SER A 154 -6.39 -17.88 -5.32
N ARG A 155 -6.74 -17.24 -4.20
CA ARG A 155 -7.41 -17.89 -3.07
C ARG A 155 -8.21 -16.91 -2.24
N SER A 156 -9.14 -17.45 -1.45
CA SER A 156 -9.77 -16.70 -0.38
C SER A 156 -8.85 -16.60 0.82
N PHE A 157 -9.05 -15.59 1.65
CA PHE A 157 -8.40 -15.42 2.95
C PHE A 157 -9.39 -14.96 4.01
N ALA A 158 -9.03 -15.18 5.26
CA ALA A 158 -9.73 -14.65 6.43
C ALA A 158 -8.71 -14.34 7.54
N THR A 159 -8.58 -13.07 7.91
CA THR A 159 -7.73 -12.65 9.03
C THR A 159 -8.48 -12.80 10.36
N PRO A 160 -7.79 -13.13 11.47
CA PRO A 160 -6.35 -13.33 11.60
C PRO A 160 -5.83 -14.74 11.21
N ALA A 161 -6.70 -15.68 10.82
CA ALA A 161 -6.28 -17.06 10.55
C ALA A 161 -5.24 -17.15 9.42
N ASP A 162 -5.39 -16.35 8.37
CA ASP A 162 -4.49 -16.24 7.23
C ASP A 162 -3.48 -15.08 7.36
N SER A 163 -2.93 -14.87 8.54
CA SER A 163 -1.94 -13.80 8.77
C SER A 163 -0.57 -14.07 8.12
N LEU A 164 -0.29 -15.30 7.70
CA LEU A 164 0.91 -15.67 6.95
C LEU A 164 0.50 -16.33 5.63
N ILE A 165 0.92 -15.71 4.53
CA ILE A 165 0.66 -16.19 3.17
C ILE A 165 1.92 -16.85 2.62
N GLY A 166 1.78 -18.08 2.13
CA GLY A 166 2.83 -18.82 1.44
C GLY A 166 2.52 -18.98 -0.05
N VAL A 167 3.52 -18.77 -0.90
CA VAL A 167 3.45 -19.00 -2.35
C VAL A 167 4.61 -19.92 -2.73
N PRO A 168 4.36 -21.09 -3.33
CA PRO A 168 5.43 -22.03 -3.69
C PRO A 168 6.45 -21.42 -4.66
N ALA A 169 7.71 -21.81 -4.54
CA ALA A 169 8.85 -21.39 -5.37
C ALA A 169 8.77 -21.91 -6.81
N LYS A 170 7.69 -21.63 -7.53
CA LYS A 170 7.55 -21.94 -8.96
C LYS A 170 7.55 -20.70 -9.84
N ALA A 171 7.71 -19.54 -9.23
CA ALA A 171 7.57 -18.28 -9.95
C ALA A 171 8.80 -18.01 -10.83
N VAL A 172 8.56 -17.61 -12.06
CA VAL A 172 9.57 -17.17 -13.03
C VAL A 172 10.00 -15.75 -12.68
N PRO A 173 11.29 -15.37 -12.79
CA PRO A 173 11.72 -13.99 -12.58
C PRO A 173 10.87 -13.00 -13.39
N GLY A 174 10.52 -11.89 -12.76
CA GLY A 174 9.66 -10.88 -13.39
C GLY A 174 9.00 -9.95 -12.41
N LEU A 175 8.16 -9.07 -12.92
CA LEU A 175 7.32 -8.15 -12.16
C LEU A 175 5.97 -8.82 -11.85
N TYR A 176 5.52 -8.66 -10.64
CA TYR A 176 4.28 -9.25 -10.13
C TYR A 176 3.40 -8.19 -9.45
N LEU A 177 2.10 -8.43 -9.49
CA LEU A 177 1.09 -7.66 -8.75
C LEU A 177 0.41 -8.57 -7.73
N LEU A 178 0.54 -8.24 -6.46
CA LEU A 178 -0.33 -8.71 -5.40
C LEU A 178 -1.57 -7.82 -5.35
N GLU A 179 -2.74 -8.42 -5.45
CA GLU A 179 -4.03 -7.74 -5.35
C GLU A 179 -4.89 -8.43 -4.29
N ILE A 180 -5.38 -7.65 -3.33
CA ILE A 180 -6.24 -8.11 -2.24
C ILE A 180 -7.54 -7.31 -2.31
N ASN A 181 -8.65 -8.01 -2.45
CA ASN A 181 -9.98 -7.43 -2.49
C ASN A 181 -10.77 -7.91 -1.28
N THR A 182 -11.27 -6.98 -0.50
CA THR A 182 -12.05 -7.24 0.70
C THR A 182 -13.12 -6.17 0.89
N LYS A 183 -13.87 -6.27 1.98
CA LYS A 183 -14.82 -5.25 2.41
C LYS A 183 -14.58 -4.91 3.87
N ASP A 184 -14.82 -3.67 4.21
CA ASP A 184 -14.83 -3.24 5.59
C ASP A 184 -16.15 -3.66 6.31
N SER A 185 -16.24 -3.37 7.61
CA SER A 185 -17.42 -3.67 8.44
C SER A 185 -18.69 -2.95 8.01
N TYR A 186 -18.60 -1.93 7.15
CA TYR A 186 -19.72 -1.18 6.57
C TYR A 186 -20.10 -1.64 5.17
N GLY A 187 -19.34 -2.60 4.59
CA GLY A 187 -19.58 -3.15 3.25
C GLY A 187 -18.89 -2.40 2.13
N GLU A 188 -18.09 -1.37 2.43
CA GLU A 188 -17.32 -0.64 1.43
C GLU A 188 -16.16 -1.49 0.91
N GLU A 189 -15.92 -1.43 -0.40
CA GLU A 189 -14.85 -2.20 -1.03
C GLU A 189 -13.47 -1.63 -0.72
N VAL A 190 -12.57 -2.49 -0.26
CA VAL A 190 -11.17 -2.18 0.01
C VAL A 190 -10.30 -2.99 -0.93
N VAL A 191 -9.57 -2.30 -1.80
CA VAL A 191 -8.62 -2.90 -2.75
C VAL A 191 -7.21 -2.49 -2.37
N TYR A 192 -6.36 -3.48 -2.09
CA TYR A 192 -4.94 -3.28 -1.86
C TYR A 192 -4.16 -3.84 -3.05
N LYS A 193 -3.21 -3.07 -3.57
CA LYS A 193 -2.35 -3.45 -4.68
C LYS A 193 -0.90 -3.19 -4.31
N LYS A 194 -0.04 -4.18 -4.56
CA LYS A 194 1.40 -4.06 -4.37
C LYS A 194 2.13 -4.73 -5.53
N TYR A 195 2.97 -3.95 -6.21
CA TYR A 195 3.91 -4.48 -7.20
C TYR A 195 5.19 -4.93 -6.50
N PHE A 196 5.76 -6.04 -6.94
CA PHE A 196 7.04 -6.54 -6.46
C PHE A 196 7.79 -7.26 -7.58
N THR A 197 9.10 -7.24 -7.49
CA THR A 197 9.98 -7.92 -8.43
C THR A 197 10.50 -9.21 -7.83
N LEU A 198 10.30 -10.33 -8.53
CA LEU A 198 10.91 -11.60 -8.17
C LEU A 198 12.16 -11.78 -9.02
N TYR A 199 13.30 -11.99 -8.36
CA TYR A 199 14.58 -12.20 -9.00
C TYR A 199 15.19 -13.55 -8.63
N LEU A 200 16.08 -14.07 -9.48
CA LEU A 200 16.89 -15.25 -9.18
C LEU A 200 18.36 -14.81 -9.13
N PRO A 201 19.07 -15.05 -8.01
CA PRO A 201 20.50 -14.79 -7.93
C PRO A 201 21.27 -15.52 -9.03
N GLY A 202 22.20 -14.84 -9.67
CA GLY A 202 22.98 -15.39 -10.80
C GLY A 202 22.25 -15.43 -12.15
N SER A 203 21.00 -14.99 -12.23
CA SER A 203 20.31 -14.85 -13.51
C SER A 203 20.94 -13.73 -14.35
N THR A 204 21.14 -14.01 -15.63
CA THR A 204 21.60 -12.99 -16.61
C THR A 204 20.45 -12.15 -17.16
N LYS A 205 19.21 -12.47 -16.81
CA LYS A 205 18.01 -11.74 -17.24
C LYS A 205 17.57 -10.79 -16.15
N ASN A 206 17.46 -9.53 -16.48
CA ASN A 206 16.85 -8.53 -15.59
C ASN A 206 15.34 -8.80 -15.49
N PRO A 207 14.80 -9.07 -14.29
CA PRO A 207 13.37 -9.33 -14.09
C PRO A 207 12.52 -8.06 -14.04
N SER A 208 13.17 -6.90 -13.98
CA SER A 208 12.49 -5.59 -13.87
C SER A 208 12.46 -4.86 -15.21
N HIS A 209 11.67 -3.80 -15.27
CA HIS A 209 11.60 -2.88 -16.41
C HIS A 209 12.65 -1.76 -16.34
N THR A 210 13.48 -1.75 -15.30
CA THR A 210 14.53 -0.76 -15.12
C THR A 210 15.85 -1.21 -15.76
N SER A 211 16.68 -0.28 -16.17
CA SER A 211 17.99 -0.57 -16.80
C SER A 211 18.97 -1.26 -15.85
N LEU A 212 18.83 -1.00 -14.56
CA LEU A 212 19.70 -1.55 -13.52
C LEU A 212 18.84 -1.86 -12.28
N MET A 213 19.02 -3.06 -11.76
CA MET A 213 18.51 -3.49 -10.46
C MET A 213 19.68 -3.82 -9.56
N THR A 214 19.73 -3.21 -8.37
CA THR A 214 20.77 -3.46 -7.38
C THR A 214 20.14 -3.80 -6.05
N THR A 215 20.59 -4.88 -5.42
CA THR A 215 20.15 -5.29 -4.10
C THR A 215 21.35 -5.47 -3.19
N LEU A 216 21.32 -4.83 -2.02
CA LEU A 216 22.34 -5.04 -1.00
C LEU A 216 22.14 -6.40 -0.33
N LEU A 217 23.13 -7.27 -0.41
CA LEU A 217 23.10 -8.58 0.24
C LEU A 217 23.20 -8.48 1.76
N LYS A 218 23.91 -7.46 2.25
CA LYS A 218 23.99 -7.12 3.66
C LYS A 218 23.65 -5.63 3.85
N LYS A 219 22.78 -5.32 4.82
CA LYS A 219 22.44 -3.94 5.19
C LYS A 219 23.43 -3.32 6.19
N GLN A 220 24.22 -4.16 6.87
CA GLN A 220 25.22 -3.76 7.85
C GLN A 220 26.45 -4.66 7.70
N ALA A 221 27.63 -4.10 7.78
CA ALA A 221 28.90 -4.82 7.77
C ALA A 221 29.89 -4.15 8.71
N GLU A 222 30.80 -4.94 9.28
CA GLU A 222 31.95 -4.41 10.02
C GLU A 222 33.04 -3.94 9.08
N PRO A 223 33.97 -3.01 9.53
CA PRO A 223 35.09 -2.58 8.72
C PRO A 223 35.95 -3.77 8.28
N GLY A 224 36.08 -3.95 6.96
CA GLY A 224 36.85 -5.05 6.33
C GLY A 224 35.98 -6.23 5.86
N GLU A 225 34.68 -6.25 6.12
CA GLU A 225 33.76 -7.21 5.54
C GLU A 225 33.30 -6.80 4.12
N SER A 226 33.04 -7.81 3.28
CA SER A 226 32.41 -7.60 1.96
C SER A 226 30.90 -7.39 2.13
N VAL A 227 30.34 -6.41 1.40
CA VAL A 227 28.91 -6.04 1.36
C VAL A 227 28.32 -6.45 0.02
#